data_b2ddeaf8cec8dab0c4b91f20518ac1d7
#
_entry.id   b2ddeaf8cec8dab0c4b91f20518ac1d7
#
_cell.length_a   1.000
_cell.length_b   1.000
_cell.length_c   1.000
_cell.angle_alpha   90.00
_cell.angle_beta   90.00
_cell.angle_gamma   90.00
#
_symmetry.space_group_name_H-M   'P 1'
#
loop_
_entity.id
_entity.type
_entity.pdbx_description
1 polymer ?
#
loop_
_entity_poly.entity_id
_entity_poly.type
_entity_poly.pdbx_seq_one_letter_code
_entity_poly.pdbx_strand_id
1 'polypeptide(L)'
;MNRDDANRELNRLVAHYRALPFDELLVLADQPVIETETSAPDGLTTFVVDIRHSEQDSVRIDVSAFGNNWFKLQRLDESAVVSRNAATDA
;
A
#
# COMPACT_ATOMS: atom_id res chain seq x y z
N MET A 1 -9.62 14.60 3.32
CA MET A 1 -8.16 14.42 3.18
C MET A 1 -7.74 14.98 1.83
N ASN A 2 -6.80 15.92 1.80
CA ASN A 2 -6.36 16.47 0.54
C ASN A 2 -5.35 15.53 -0.13
N ARG A 3 -4.93 15.91 -1.35
CA ARG A 3 -4.04 15.05 -2.14
C ARG A 3 -2.68 14.85 -1.47
N ASP A 4 -2.15 15.89 -0.85
CA ASP A 4 -0.85 15.80 -0.17
C ASP A 4 -0.93 14.88 1.05
N ASP A 5 -2.01 14.95 1.80
CA ASP A 5 -2.22 14.07 2.95
C ASP A 5 -2.39 12.63 2.51
N ALA A 6 -3.15 12.42 1.42
CA ALA A 6 -3.33 11.08 0.87
C ALA A 6 -2.01 10.49 0.39
N ASN A 7 -1.20 11.31 -0.27
CA ASN A 7 0.11 10.87 -0.76
C ASN A 7 1.05 10.51 0.40
N ARG A 8 1.01 11.31 1.48
CA ARG A 8 1.79 11.03 2.68
C ARG A 8 1.37 9.71 3.31
N GLU A 9 0.07 9.46 3.36
CA GLU A 9 -0.44 8.20 3.91
C GLU A 9 -0.08 7.00 3.04
N LEU A 10 -0.11 7.16 1.71
CA LEU A 10 0.36 6.09 0.81
C LEU A 10 1.80 5.72 1.11
N ASN A 11 2.67 6.74 1.24
CA ASN A 11 4.08 6.49 1.51
C ASN A 11 4.27 5.82 2.87
N ARG A 12 3.47 6.22 3.87
CA ARG A 12 3.52 5.60 5.18
C ARG A 12 3.11 4.13 5.11
N LEU A 13 2.06 3.81 4.35
CA LEU A 13 1.60 2.44 4.21
C LEU A 13 2.64 1.58 3.49
N VAL A 14 3.22 2.08 2.42
CA VAL A 14 4.29 1.35 1.71
C VAL A 14 5.45 1.07 2.66
N ALA A 15 5.88 2.08 3.41
CA ALA A 15 6.98 1.90 4.37
C ALA A 15 6.63 0.89 5.45
N HIS A 16 5.39 0.92 5.93
CA HIS A 16 4.94 -0.02 6.94
C HIS A 16 5.04 -1.47 6.46
N TYR A 17 4.51 -1.74 5.26
CA TYR A 17 4.53 -3.11 4.74
C TYR A 17 5.93 -3.55 4.33
N ARG A 18 6.75 -2.65 3.81
CA ARG A 18 8.13 -2.99 3.48
C ARG A 18 8.95 -3.39 4.70
N ALA A 19 8.58 -2.88 5.87
CA ALA A 19 9.28 -3.17 7.11
C ALA A 19 8.88 -4.51 7.74
N LEU A 20 7.84 -5.15 7.23
CA LEU A 20 7.41 -6.44 7.76
C LEU A 20 8.41 -7.54 7.40
N PRO A 21 8.54 -8.59 8.25
CA PRO A 21 9.33 -9.75 7.89
C PRO A 21 8.84 -10.37 6.59
N PHE A 22 9.76 -10.90 5.80
CA PHE A 22 9.42 -11.46 4.50
C PHE A 22 8.37 -12.56 4.60
N ASP A 23 8.45 -13.39 5.65
CA ASP A 23 7.48 -14.46 5.84
C ASP A 23 6.07 -13.93 6.06
N GLU A 24 5.92 -12.81 6.74
CA GLU A 24 4.61 -12.18 6.90
C GLU A 24 4.08 -11.65 5.57
N LEU A 25 4.95 -11.09 4.75
CA LEU A 25 4.57 -10.63 3.43
C LEU A 25 4.08 -11.78 2.56
N LEU A 26 4.71 -12.95 2.66
CA LEU A 26 4.26 -14.13 1.93
C LEU A 26 2.86 -14.54 2.35
N VAL A 27 2.56 -14.50 3.65
CA VAL A 27 1.23 -14.82 4.14
C VAL A 27 0.21 -13.82 3.59
N LEU A 28 0.55 -12.53 3.62
CA LEU A 28 -0.33 -11.49 3.12
C LEU A 28 -0.55 -11.60 1.61
N ALA A 29 0.44 -12.10 0.88
CA ALA A 29 0.31 -12.27 -0.57
C ALA A 29 -0.74 -13.31 -0.95
N ASP A 30 -1.08 -14.21 -0.03
CA ASP A 30 -2.11 -15.21 -0.23
C ASP A 30 -3.47 -14.76 0.30
N GLN A 31 -3.57 -13.56 0.86
CA GLN A 31 -4.81 -13.02 1.41
C GLN A 31 -5.47 -12.06 0.42
N PRO A 32 -6.78 -11.78 0.58
CA PRO A 32 -7.42 -10.74 -0.22
C PRO A 32 -6.81 -9.38 0.03
N VAL A 33 -7.06 -8.45 -0.89
CA VAL A 33 -6.60 -7.07 -0.72
C VAL A 33 -7.17 -6.48 0.58
N ILE A 34 -6.40 -5.57 1.16
CA ILE A 34 -6.79 -4.89 2.39
C ILE A 34 -7.36 -3.53 2.02
N GLU A 35 -8.58 -3.25 2.43
CA GLU A 35 -9.22 -1.96 2.19
C GLU A 35 -9.41 -1.24 3.51
N THR A 36 -9.06 0.05 3.53
CA THR A 36 -9.25 0.90 4.70
C THR A 36 -9.83 2.23 4.25
N GLU A 37 -10.87 2.67 4.93
CA GLU A 37 -11.50 3.95 4.63
C GLU A 37 -11.18 4.96 5.71
N THR A 38 -10.87 6.19 5.28
CA THR A 38 -10.61 7.29 6.18
C THR A 38 -11.56 8.41 5.86
N SER A 39 -12.37 8.79 6.84
CA SER A 39 -13.32 9.89 6.72
C SER A 39 -12.68 11.19 7.19
N ALA A 40 -12.88 12.24 6.43
CA ALA A 40 -12.42 13.58 6.78
C ALA A 40 -13.50 14.58 6.41
N PRO A 41 -13.47 15.80 6.96
CA PRO A 41 -14.51 16.79 6.60
C PRO A 41 -14.61 17.07 5.10
N ASP A 42 -13.52 16.88 4.38
CA ASP A 42 -13.48 17.13 2.93
C ASP A 42 -13.82 15.88 2.10
N GLY A 43 -14.17 14.77 2.74
CA GLY A 43 -14.62 13.59 2.00
C GLY A 43 -14.05 12.28 2.52
N LEU A 44 -14.34 11.23 1.77
CA LEU A 44 -13.93 9.87 2.09
C LEU A 44 -12.77 9.45 1.18
N THR A 45 -11.74 8.88 1.77
CA THR A 45 -10.61 8.32 1.01
C THR A 45 -10.49 6.85 1.33
N THR A 46 -10.41 6.03 0.30
CA THR A 46 -10.25 4.58 0.43
C THR A 46 -8.81 4.22 0.05
N PHE A 47 -8.15 3.49 0.94
CA PHE A 47 -6.80 2.96 0.68
C PHE A 47 -6.91 1.47 0.45
N VAL A 48 -6.27 1.00 -0.63
CA VAL A 48 -6.26 -0.41 -0.98
C VAL A 48 -4.81 -0.89 -1.00
N VAL A 49 -4.53 -1.93 -0.23
CA VAL A 49 -3.20 -2.56 -0.20
C VAL A 49 -3.32 -3.92 -0.84
N ASP A 50 -2.58 -4.13 -1.93
CA ASP A 50 -2.55 -5.38 -2.67
C ASP A 50 -1.12 -5.92 -2.61
N ILE A 51 -0.95 -7.07 -1.98
CA ILE A 51 0.36 -7.70 -1.83
C ILE A 51 0.33 -8.99 -2.63
N ARG A 52 1.26 -9.14 -3.56
CA ARG A 52 1.31 -10.27 -4.48
C ARG A 52 2.69 -10.88 -4.54
N HIS A 53 2.71 -12.17 -4.85
CA HIS A 53 3.97 -12.81 -5.23
C HIS A 53 4.49 -12.17 -6.50
N SER A 54 5.78 -11.94 -6.55
CA SER A 54 6.46 -11.42 -7.72
C SER A 54 7.51 -12.42 -8.16
N GLU A 55 8.42 -12.00 -9.01
CA GLU A 55 9.46 -12.89 -9.51
C GLU A 55 10.35 -13.38 -8.38
N GLN A 56 10.77 -14.63 -8.47
CA GLN A 56 11.81 -15.27 -7.66
C GLN A 56 11.97 -14.71 -6.24
N ASP A 57 11.28 -15.29 -5.28
CA ASP A 57 11.43 -14.89 -3.88
C ASP A 57 11.25 -13.39 -3.65
N SER A 58 10.30 -12.80 -4.36
CA SER A 58 9.96 -11.39 -4.20
C SER A 58 8.47 -11.24 -3.95
N VAL A 59 8.12 -10.16 -3.30
CA VAL A 59 6.74 -9.78 -3.05
C VAL A 59 6.57 -8.34 -3.52
N ARG A 60 5.50 -8.08 -4.24
CA ARG A 60 5.15 -6.73 -4.69
C ARG A 60 4.06 -6.15 -3.80
N ILE A 61 4.27 -4.95 -3.35
CA ILE A 61 3.32 -4.21 -2.52
C ILE A 61 2.79 -3.06 -3.36
N ASP A 62 1.50 -3.08 -3.66
CA ASP A 62 0.83 -2.00 -4.37
C ASP A 62 -0.17 -1.34 -3.44
N VAL A 63 -0.05 -0.04 -3.26
CA VAL A 63 -0.98 0.73 -2.44
C VAL A 63 -1.62 1.79 -3.30
N SER A 64 -2.93 1.88 -3.25
CA SER A 64 -3.70 2.86 -4.01
C SER A 64 -4.60 3.66 -3.08
N ALA A 65 -4.83 4.91 -3.42
CA ALA A 65 -5.77 5.76 -2.72
C ALA A 65 -6.79 6.30 -3.70
N PHE A 66 -8.05 6.24 -3.32
CA PHE A 66 -9.18 6.74 -4.10
C PHE A 66 -9.92 7.79 -3.30
N GLY A 67 -10.02 9.00 -3.84
CA GLY A 67 -10.72 10.08 -3.16
C GLY A 67 -11.92 10.55 -3.96
N ASN A 68 -13.00 10.91 -3.25
CA ASN A 68 -14.21 11.36 -3.89
C ASN A 68 -14.29 12.87 -4.07
N ASN A 69 -13.66 13.62 -3.20
CA ASN A 69 -13.81 15.07 -3.15
C ASN A 69 -12.54 15.84 -3.45
N TRP A 70 -11.43 15.14 -3.72
CA TRP A 70 -10.23 15.82 -4.16
C TRP A 70 -10.02 15.51 -5.64
N PHE A 71 -10.37 16.49 -6.48
CA PHE A 71 -10.18 16.44 -7.93
C PHE A 71 -10.84 15.25 -8.63
N LYS A 72 -12.16 15.13 -8.47
CA LYS A 72 -12.94 14.23 -9.35
C LYS A 72 -12.30 12.86 -9.57
N LEU A 73 -12.37 12.01 -8.59
CA LEU A 73 -11.95 10.61 -8.74
C LEU A 73 -10.45 10.44 -9.00
N GLN A 74 -9.64 11.27 -8.38
CA GLN A 74 -8.20 11.08 -8.47
C GLN A 74 -7.80 9.78 -7.81
N ARG A 75 -6.89 9.09 -8.46
CA ARG A 75 -6.27 7.89 -7.92
C ARG A 75 -4.79 8.16 -7.73
N LEU A 76 -4.26 7.79 -6.58
CA LEU A 76 -2.84 7.84 -6.31
C LEU A 76 -2.35 6.42 -6.09
N ASP A 77 -1.19 6.09 -6.62
CA ASP A 77 -0.60 4.76 -6.49
C ASP A 77 0.86 4.86 -6.08
N GLU A 78 1.26 3.92 -5.24
CA GLU A 78 2.67 3.71 -4.90
C GLU A 78 2.92 2.21 -4.85
N SER A 79 4.13 1.80 -5.20
CA SER A 79 4.47 0.39 -5.17
C SER A 79 5.91 0.19 -4.73
N ALA A 80 6.19 -1.02 -4.23
CA ALA A 80 7.52 -1.44 -3.85
C ALA A 80 7.66 -2.93 -4.05
N VAL A 81 8.89 -3.38 -4.29
CA VAL A 81 9.19 -4.80 -4.40
C VAL A 81 10.19 -5.13 -3.30
N VAL A 82 9.89 -6.17 -2.53
CA VAL A 82 10.75 -6.66 -1.47
C VAL A 82 11.23 -8.05 -1.86
N SER A 83 12.54 -8.25 -1.92
CA SER A 83 13.10 -9.55 -2.18
C SER A 83 13.53 -10.20 -0.87
N ARG A 84 13.56 -11.53 -0.86
CA ARG A 84 14.00 -12.27 0.32
C ARG A 84 15.44 -11.89 0.71
N ASN A 85 16.30 -11.71 -0.28
CA ASN A 85 17.69 -11.36 -0.01
C ASN A 85 17.81 -9.98 0.66
N ALA A 86 17.05 -9.00 0.19
CA ALA A 86 17.07 -7.67 0.78
C ALA A 86 16.54 -7.71 2.22
N ALA A 87 15.52 -8.56 2.48
CA ALA A 87 14.94 -8.67 3.80
C ALA A 87 15.90 -9.32 4.80
N THR A 88 16.77 -10.20 4.35
CA THR A 88 17.71 -10.89 5.24
C THR A 88 19.00 -10.12 5.48
N ASP A 89 19.29 -9.15 4.66
CA ASP A 89 20.50 -8.34 4.78
C ASP A 89 20.34 -7.15 5.74
N ALA A 90 19.20 -7.04 6.34
CA ALA A 90 18.92 -5.90 7.22
C ALA A 90 19.72 -5.93 8.51
#